data_afc62a1629af657765abf41dfef6114e
#
_entry.id   afc62a1629af657765abf41dfef6114e
#
_cell.length_a   1.000
_cell.length_b   1.000
_cell.length_c   1.000
_cell.angle_alpha   90.00
_cell.angle_beta   90.00
_cell.angle_gamma   90.00
#
_symmetry.space_group_name_H-M   'P 1'
#
loop_
_entity.id
_entity.type
_entity.pdbx_description
1 polymer ?
#
loop_
_entity_poly.entity_id
_entity_poly.type
_entity_poly.pdbx_seq_one_letter_code
_entity_poly.pdbx_strand_id
1 'polypeptide(L)'
;MAGFLPRLILMMRVPDAALVAATALYFFARHFDSNFAASPSGSWYFNPFAWQLLSTMGAWATLGGAIRVPALARSRIVLSTSVAFVLFALVLTMATHFDRATFVPTELLGLFVPNDKTNLVPYRVRHFLALAAIVVRVVPQHWSGLRSPV
;
A
#
# COMPACT_ATOMS: atom_id res chain seq x y z
N MET A 1 -23.89 -7.27 -0.46
CA MET A 1 -23.65 -5.93 -1.07
C MET A 1 -23.99 -4.74 -0.17
N ALA A 2 -24.73 -4.90 0.91
CA ALA A 2 -25.18 -3.79 1.77
C ALA A 2 -24.05 -3.01 2.54
N GLY A 3 -22.86 -3.56 2.67
CA GLY A 3 -21.77 -2.90 3.43
C GLY A 3 -20.89 -1.94 2.66
N PHE A 4 -20.99 -1.88 1.32
CA PHE A 4 -20.09 -1.08 0.50
C PHE A 4 -20.52 0.39 0.42
N LEU A 5 -21.82 0.64 0.29
CA LEU A 5 -22.40 1.98 0.19
C LEU A 5 -22.15 2.88 1.43
N PRO A 6 -22.35 2.40 2.68
CA PRO A 6 -22.08 3.23 3.86
C PRO A 6 -20.60 3.64 3.98
N ARG A 7 -19.68 2.78 3.56
CA ARG A 7 -18.24 3.06 3.57
C ARG A 7 -17.88 4.12 2.53
N LEU A 8 -18.45 4.05 1.34
CA LEU A 8 -18.24 5.04 0.29
C LEU A 8 -18.76 6.43 0.71
N ILE A 9 -19.93 6.48 1.33
CA ILE A 9 -20.51 7.71 1.87
C ILE A 9 -19.63 8.29 2.99
N LEU A 10 -19.12 7.45 3.90
CA LEU A 10 -18.21 7.89 4.96
C LEU A 10 -16.92 8.46 4.37
N MET A 11 -16.34 7.81 3.38
CA MET A 11 -15.14 8.29 2.68
C MET A 11 -15.34 9.66 2.04
N MET A 12 -16.52 9.89 1.44
CA MET A 12 -16.83 11.17 0.79
C MET A 12 -17.07 12.30 1.80
N ARG A 13 -17.65 12.00 2.96
CA ARG A 13 -18.00 13.01 3.98
C ARG A 13 -16.88 13.29 4.96
N VAL A 14 -16.17 12.24 5.40
CA VAL A 14 -15.11 12.34 6.43
C VAL A 14 -13.94 11.41 6.07
N PRO A 15 -13.12 11.80 5.08
CA PRO A 15 -12.06 10.94 4.56
C PRO A 15 -11.01 10.54 5.61
N ASP A 16 -10.75 11.42 6.59
CA ASP A 16 -9.80 11.13 7.67
C ASP A 16 -10.33 10.03 8.59
N ALA A 17 -11.62 10.07 8.95
CA ALA A 17 -12.23 9.01 9.76
C ALA A 17 -12.26 7.67 9.03
N ALA A 18 -12.49 7.68 7.71
CA ALA A 18 -12.43 6.48 6.89
C ALA A 18 -11.02 5.87 6.88
N LEU A 19 -9.98 6.71 6.79
CA LEU A 19 -8.58 6.25 6.84
C LEU A 19 -8.24 5.66 8.22
N VAL A 20 -8.66 6.32 9.31
CA VAL A 20 -8.47 5.81 10.68
C VAL A 20 -9.19 4.47 10.86
N ALA A 21 -10.43 4.35 10.42
CA ALA A 21 -11.20 3.11 10.51
C ALA A 21 -10.56 1.97 9.70
N ALA A 22 -10.08 2.26 8.48
CA ALA A 22 -9.39 1.27 7.64
C ALA A 22 -8.07 0.82 8.27
N THR A 23 -7.34 1.76 8.91
CA THR A 23 -6.09 1.45 9.61
C THR A 23 -6.36 0.58 10.85
N ALA A 24 -7.37 0.91 11.64
CA ALA A 24 -7.78 0.11 12.80
C ALA A 24 -8.19 -1.31 12.38
N LEU A 25 -8.97 -1.43 11.29
CA LEU A 25 -9.40 -2.72 10.77
C LEU A 25 -8.22 -3.54 10.21
N TYR A 26 -7.24 -2.90 9.61
CA TYR A 26 -6.00 -3.56 9.17
C TYR A 26 -5.25 -4.17 10.34
N PHE A 27 -5.04 -3.42 11.43
CA PHE A 27 -4.37 -3.93 12.63
C PHE A 27 -5.19 -5.03 13.32
N PHE A 28 -6.51 -4.87 13.39
CA PHE A 28 -7.41 -5.90 13.90
C PHE A 28 -7.29 -7.20 13.10
N ALA A 29 -7.40 -7.13 11.77
CA ALA A 29 -7.31 -8.30 10.90
C ALA A 29 -5.97 -9.02 11.06
N ARG A 30 -4.88 -8.27 11.22
CA ARG A 30 -3.55 -8.86 11.45
C ARG A 30 -3.39 -9.48 12.84
N HIS A 31 -3.94 -8.84 13.87
CA HIS A 31 -3.80 -9.32 15.24
C HIS A 31 -4.60 -10.60 15.48
N PHE A 32 -5.80 -10.68 14.92
CA PHE A 32 -6.72 -11.81 15.10
C PHE A 32 -6.67 -12.81 13.92
N ASP A 33 -5.77 -12.63 12.98
CA ASP A 33 -5.68 -13.42 11.72
C ASP A 33 -7.03 -13.58 11.02
N SER A 34 -7.86 -12.51 11.06
CA SER A 34 -9.22 -12.52 10.56
C SER A 34 -9.24 -12.39 9.05
N ASN A 35 -9.83 -13.38 8.36
CA ASN A 35 -10.03 -13.40 6.92
C ASN A 35 -11.37 -14.04 6.59
N PHE A 36 -11.84 -13.93 5.34
CA PHE A 36 -13.02 -14.63 4.89
C PHE A 36 -12.71 -16.09 4.55
N ALA A 37 -13.65 -16.98 4.88
CA ALA A 37 -13.58 -18.36 4.45
C ALA A 37 -13.74 -18.45 2.92
N ALA A 38 -12.92 -19.29 2.28
CA ALA A 38 -13.04 -19.63 0.87
C ALA A 38 -13.77 -20.96 0.70
N SER A 39 -14.56 -21.08 -0.37
CA SER A 39 -15.22 -22.34 -0.72
C SER A 39 -14.32 -23.14 -1.69
N PRO A 40 -14.16 -24.47 -1.54
CA PRO A 40 -14.80 -25.36 -0.54
C PRO A 40 -14.07 -25.40 0.81
N SER A 41 -12.85 -24.86 0.90
CA SER A 41 -12.04 -24.82 2.14
C SER A 41 -10.95 -23.76 2.06
N GLY A 42 -10.44 -23.31 3.22
CA GLY A 42 -9.34 -22.33 3.31
C GLY A 42 -9.81 -20.90 3.55
N SER A 43 -8.94 -19.92 3.25
CA SER A 43 -9.20 -18.49 3.39
C SER A 43 -8.97 -17.77 2.05
N TRP A 44 -9.55 -16.58 1.92
CA TRP A 44 -9.35 -15.76 0.74
C TRP A 44 -7.87 -15.37 0.58
N TYR A 45 -7.39 -15.49 -0.66
CA TYR A 45 -5.99 -15.22 -0.99
C TYR A 45 -5.58 -13.77 -0.71
N PHE A 46 -6.47 -12.80 -0.97
CA PHE A 46 -6.31 -11.42 -0.57
C PHE A 46 -7.28 -11.10 0.55
N ASN A 47 -6.78 -10.92 1.77
CA ASN A 47 -7.60 -10.55 2.92
C ASN A 47 -8.20 -9.15 2.71
N PRO A 48 -9.52 -9.03 2.47
CA PRO A 48 -10.13 -7.75 2.14
C PRO A 48 -10.09 -6.74 3.29
N PHE A 49 -10.01 -7.21 4.53
CA PHE A 49 -9.85 -6.34 5.70
C PHE A 49 -8.49 -5.66 5.73
N ALA A 50 -7.45 -6.32 5.24
CA ALA A 50 -6.12 -5.76 5.15
C ALA A 50 -5.95 -4.89 3.88
N TRP A 51 -6.38 -5.40 2.72
CA TRP A 51 -6.14 -4.75 1.42
C TRP A 51 -6.96 -3.48 1.19
N GLN A 52 -8.11 -3.34 1.87
CA GLN A 52 -8.90 -2.11 1.80
C GLN A 52 -8.13 -0.87 2.30
N LEU A 53 -7.09 -1.04 3.14
CA LEU A 53 -6.26 0.06 3.59
C LEU A 53 -5.61 0.80 2.41
N LEU A 54 -5.06 0.07 1.43
CA LEU A 54 -4.42 0.69 0.26
C LEU A 54 -5.43 1.46 -0.59
N SER A 55 -6.63 0.89 -0.81
CA SER A 55 -7.71 1.56 -1.55
C SER A 55 -8.18 2.83 -0.82
N THR A 56 -8.29 2.76 0.51
CA THR A 56 -8.69 3.91 1.33
C THR A 56 -7.62 5.00 1.33
N MET A 57 -6.33 4.64 1.39
CA MET A 57 -5.22 5.59 1.28
C MET A 57 -5.23 6.32 -0.07
N GLY A 58 -5.44 5.58 -1.17
CA GLY A 58 -5.57 6.17 -2.51
C GLY A 58 -6.74 7.14 -2.62
N ALA A 59 -7.92 6.74 -2.15
CA ALA A 59 -9.10 7.59 -2.14
C ALA A 59 -8.94 8.82 -1.22
N TRP A 60 -8.35 8.65 -0.03
CA TRP A 60 -8.03 9.76 0.87
C TRP A 60 -7.11 10.78 0.20
N ALA A 61 -6.08 10.32 -0.50
CA ALA A 61 -5.16 11.20 -1.21
C ALA A 61 -5.87 12.02 -2.30
N THR A 62 -6.78 11.41 -3.06
CA THR A 62 -7.54 12.09 -4.14
C THR A 62 -8.61 13.04 -3.61
N LEU A 63 -9.18 12.77 -2.42
CA LEU A 63 -10.18 13.62 -1.75
C LEU A 63 -9.56 14.81 -1.00
N GLY A 64 -8.31 15.14 -1.27
CA GLY A 64 -7.62 16.30 -0.71
C GLY A 64 -6.71 16.00 0.48
N GLY A 65 -6.60 14.75 0.91
CA GLY A 65 -5.67 14.34 1.95
C GLY A 65 -4.21 14.65 1.57
N ALA A 66 -3.84 14.44 0.32
CA ALA A 66 -2.50 14.75 -0.18
C ALA A 66 -2.15 16.24 -0.13
N ILE A 67 -3.15 17.14 -0.21
CA ILE A 67 -2.96 18.59 -0.10
C ILE A 67 -2.58 18.98 1.32
N ARG A 68 -3.01 18.20 2.32
CA ARG A 68 -2.73 18.45 3.75
C ARG A 68 -1.32 18.06 4.16
N VAL A 69 -0.60 17.31 3.30
CA VAL A 69 0.78 16.84 3.57
C VAL A 69 1.77 17.30 2.48
N PRO A 70 1.67 18.55 1.96
CA PRO A 70 2.48 18.99 0.82
C PRO A 70 3.97 19.05 1.15
N ALA A 71 4.31 19.37 2.39
CA ALA A 71 5.69 19.43 2.86
C ALA A 71 6.37 18.04 2.80
N LEU A 72 5.64 16.98 3.18
CA LEU A 72 6.15 15.62 3.14
C LEU A 72 6.34 15.13 1.69
N ALA A 73 5.34 15.37 0.83
CA ALA A 73 5.38 14.95 -0.57
C ALA A 73 6.46 15.69 -1.38
N ARG A 74 6.83 16.93 -0.98
CA ARG A 74 7.86 17.74 -1.64
C ARG A 74 9.25 17.59 -1.03
N SER A 75 9.39 16.90 0.10
CA SER A 75 10.67 16.70 0.78
C SER A 75 11.62 15.86 -0.09
N ARG A 76 12.85 16.36 -0.26
CA ARG A 76 13.92 15.60 -0.94
C ARG A 76 14.30 14.34 -0.14
N ILE A 77 14.21 14.41 1.19
CA ILE A 77 14.50 13.28 2.07
C ILE A 77 13.48 12.17 1.83
N VAL A 78 12.18 12.49 1.78
CA VAL A 78 11.14 11.51 1.48
C VAL A 78 11.33 10.88 0.11
N LEU A 79 11.67 11.67 -0.90
CA LEU A 79 11.95 11.16 -2.24
C LEU A 79 13.16 10.22 -2.24
N SER A 80 14.30 10.65 -1.68
CA SER A 80 15.51 9.83 -1.68
C SER A 80 15.35 8.54 -0.88
N THR A 81 14.70 8.59 0.28
CA THR A 81 14.40 7.39 1.07
C THR A 81 13.42 6.46 0.37
N SER A 82 12.42 7.00 -0.33
CA SER A 82 11.48 6.21 -1.13
C SER A 82 12.16 5.51 -2.29
N VAL A 83 13.01 6.23 -3.04
CA VAL A 83 13.79 5.65 -4.14
C VAL A 83 14.75 4.57 -3.62
N ALA A 84 15.50 4.86 -2.55
CA ALA A 84 16.40 3.91 -1.94
C ALA A 84 15.66 2.64 -1.48
N PHE A 85 14.49 2.80 -0.86
CA PHE A 85 13.67 1.67 -0.42
C PHE A 85 13.16 0.84 -1.60
N VAL A 86 12.69 1.46 -2.69
CA VAL A 86 12.21 0.75 -3.88
C VAL A 86 13.36 0.01 -4.57
N LEU A 87 14.54 0.62 -4.68
CA LEU A 87 15.74 -0.03 -5.23
C LEU A 87 16.18 -1.21 -4.34
N PHE A 88 16.20 -1.04 -3.02
CA PHE A 88 16.46 -2.13 -2.09
C PHE A 88 15.46 -3.27 -2.26
N ALA A 89 14.16 -2.96 -2.36
CA ALA A 89 13.11 -3.96 -2.59
C ALA A 89 13.28 -4.69 -3.91
N LEU A 90 13.72 -3.99 -4.97
CA LEU A 90 14.02 -4.59 -6.26
C LEU A 90 15.20 -5.55 -6.17
N VAL A 91 16.31 -5.12 -5.56
CA VAL A 91 17.49 -5.98 -5.36
C VAL A 91 17.13 -7.23 -4.58
N LEU A 92 16.37 -7.08 -3.48
CA LEU A 92 15.92 -8.21 -2.67
C LEU A 92 15.04 -9.19 -3.48
N THR A 93 14.10 -8.65 -4.26
CA THR A 93 13.23 -9.47 -5.12
C THR A 93 14.04 -10.19 -6.21
N MET A 94 15.00 -9.51 -6.83
CA MET A 94 15.87 -10.13 -7.82
C MET A 94 16.76 -11.22 -7.20
N ALA A 95 17.34 -10.95 -6.03
CA ALA A 95 18.15 -11.92 -5.31
C ALA A 95 17.37 -13.20 -4.96
N THR A 96 16.13 -13.05 -4.52
CA THR A 96 15.28 -14.21 -4.18
C THR A 96 14.77 -14.97 -5.41
N HIS A 97 14.56 -14.26 -6.54
CA HIS A 97 14.01 -14.88 -7.76
C HIS A 97 15.06 -15.68 -8.55
N PHE A 98 16.30 -15.24 -8.55
CA PHE A 98 17.36 -15.83 -9.37
C PHE A 98 18.27 -16.81 -8.61
N ASP A 99 17.90 -17.29 -7.42
CA ASP A 99 18.69 -18.18 -6.57
C ASP A 99 20.15 -17.72 -6.31
N ARG A 100 20.44 -16.46 -6.62
CA ARG A 100 21.75 -15.83 -6.43
C ARG A 100 21.85 -15.04 -5.13
N ALA A 101 20.99 -15.40 -4.17
CA ALA A 101 20.94 -14.73 -2.86
C ALA A 101 22.14 -15.00 -1.95
N THR A 102 23.18 -15.68 -2.46
CA THR A 102 24.40 -15.99 -1.71
C THR A 102 25.15 -14.77 -1.18
N PHE A 103 24.90 -13.58 -1.75
CA PHE A 103 25.46 -12.31 -1.27
C PHE A 103 24.55 -11.55 -0.30
N VAL A 104 23.30 -12.03 -0.08
CA VAL A 104 22.37 -11.42 0.88
C VAL A 104 22.35 -12.29 2.15
N PRO A 105 22.69 -11.72 3.33
CA PRO A 105 22.62 -12.46 4.59
C PRO A 105 21.24 -13.07 4.84
N THR A 106 21.21 -14.30 5.29
CA THR A 106 19.96 -15.06 5.55
C THR A 106 19.06 -14.36 6.60
N GLU A 107 19.68 -13.64 7.54
CA GLU A 107 18.98 -12.85 8.55
C GLU A 107 18.18 -11.71 7.90
N LEU A 108 18.73 -11.05 6.90
CA LEU A 108 18.00 -9.99 6.14
C LEU A 108 16.88 -10.58 5.31
N LEU A 109 17.11 -11.73 4.66
CA LEU A 109 16.04 -12.44 3.94
C LEU A 109 14.91 -12.84 4.88
N GLY A 110 15.22 -13.34 6.07
CA GLY A 110 14.23 -13.73 7.09
C GLY A 110 13.30 -12.59 7.54
N LEU A 111 13.74 -11.33 7.47
CA LEU A 111 12.91 -10.17 7.80
C LEU A 111 11.86 -9.85 6.72
N PHE A 112 12.08 -10.30 5.49
CA PHE A 112 11.23 -9.97 4.34
C PHE A 112 10.53 -11.20 3.74
N VAL A 113 10.95 -12.41 4.12
CA VAL A 113 10.35 -13.69 3.75
C VAL A 113 9.87 -14.40 5.03
N PRO A 114 8.63 -14.85 5.16
CA PRO A 114 7.64 -14.97 4.09
C PRO A 114 6.97 -13.63 3.76
N ASN A 115 6.96 -13.28 2.47
CA ASN A 115 6.25 -12.12 1.97
C ASN A 115 4.75 -12.46 1.87
N ASP A 116 4.07 -12.53 3.01
CA ASP A 116 2.66 -12.86 3.09
C ASP A 116 1.83 -11.84 2.29
N LYS A 117 1.29 -12.32 1.16
CA LYS A 117 0.42 -11.53 0.28
C LYS A 117 -0.98 -11.42 0.83
N THR A 118 -1.41 -12.41 1.59
CA THR A 118 -2.77 -12.52 2.10
C THR A 118 -3.08 -11.39 3.06
N ASN A 119 -2.25 -11.20 4.07
CA ASN A 119 -2.51 -10.26 5.18
C ASN A 119 -1.81 -8.90 5.02
N LEU A 120 -1.35 -8.57 3.82
CA LEU A 120 -0.71 -7.28 3.52
C LEU A 120 0.35 -6.89 4.55
N VAL A 121 1.48 -7.61 4.57
CA VAL A 121 2.57 -7.30 5.53
C VAL A 121 3.00 -5.83 5.47
N PRO A 122 3.46 -5.23 6.59
CA PRO A 122 3.84 -3.81 6.67
C PRO A 122 4.86 -3.38 5.62
N TYR A 123 5.72 -4.30 5.17
CA TYR A 123 6.65 -4.08 4.08
C TYR A 123 5.93 -3.67 2.77
N ARG A 124 4.79 -4.31 2.45
CA ARG A 124 3.99 -3.98 1.26
C ARG A 124 3.31 -2.63 1.37
N VAL A 125 2.84 -2.26 2.56
CA VAL A 125 2.28 -0.93 2.82
C VAL A 125 3.36 0.14 2.60
N ARG A 126 4.58 -0.08 3.13
CA ARG A 126 5.73 0.82 2.91
C ARG A 126 6.11 0.92 1.44
N HIS A 127 6.10 -0.21 0.72
CA HIS A 127 6.39 -0.23 -0.71
C HIS A 127 5.36 0.60 -1.49
N PHE A 128 4.07 0.42 -1.19
CA PHE A 128 3.00 1.23 -1.78
C PHE A 128 3.20 2.72 -1.50
N LEU A 129 3.48 3.11 -0.26
CA LEU A 129 3.71 4.50 0.13
C LEU A 129 4.94 5.10 -0.57
N ALA A 130 6.03 4.32 -0.69
CA ALA A 130 7.23 4.76 -1.39
C ALA A 130 6.96 5.00 -2.88
N LEU A 131 6.26 4.08 -3.55
CA LEU A 131 5.84 4.25 -4.93
C LEU A 131 4.90 5.45 -5.10
N ALA A 132 3.92 5.61 -4.21
CA ALA A 132 3.01 6.75 -4.23
C ALA A 132 3.76 8.09 -4.09
N ALA A 133 4.74 8.17 -3.18
CA ALA A 133 5.57 9.36 -3.00
C ALA A 133 6.39 9.70 -4.27
N ILE A 134 6.95 8.69 -4.94
CA ILE A 134 7.67 8.88 -6.20
C ILE A 134 6.72 9.36 -7.30
N VAL A 135 5.56 8.72 -7.46
CA VAL A 135 4.57 9.06 -8.48
C VAL A 135 4.07 10.49 -8.31
N VAL A 136 3.69 10.89 -7.10
CA VAL A 136 3.24 12.27 -6.80
C VAL A 136 4.32 13.31 -7.15
N ARG A 137 5.59 12.94 -7.06
CA ARG A 137 6.70 13.84 -7.38
C ARG A 137 7.03 13.91 -8.85
N VAL A 138 6.93 12.78 -9.55
CA VAL A 138 7.37 12.64 -10.97
C VAL A 138 6.23 12.98 -11.93
N VAL A 139 4.98 12.65 -11.58
CA VAL A 139 3.82 12.89 -12.44
C VAL A 139 3.29 14.32 -12.22
N PRO A 140 3.33 15.19 -13.25
CA PRO A 140 2.79 16.54 -13.15
C PRO A 140 1.26 16.51 -12.93
N GLN A 141 0.75 17.38 -12.04
CA GLN A 141 -0.68 17.48 -11.76
C GLN A 141 -1.53 17.89 -13.00
N HIS A 142 -0.89 18.45 -14.01
CA HIS A 142 -1.52 18.91 -15.25
C HIS A 142 -1.02 18.13 -16.46
N TRP A 143 -0.95 16.81 -16.37
CA TRP A 143 -0.57 16.01 -17.53
C TRP A 143 -1.69 15.99 -18.57
N SER A 144 -1.54 16.86 -19.56
CA SER A 144 -2.49 17.01 -20.68
C SER A 144 -2.57 15.77 -21.58
N GLY A 145 -1.58 14.89 -21.56
CA GLY A 145 -1.54 13.66 -22.36
C GLY A 145 -2.68 12.66 -22.07
N LEU A 146 -3.35 12.77 -20.89
CA LEU A 146 -4.54 11.97 -20.58
C LEU A 146 -5.85 12.60 -21.04
N ARG A 147 -5.81 13.83 -21.56
CA ARG A 147 -6.99 14.60 -22.01
C ARG A 147 -7.11 14.73 -23.52
N SER A 148 -6.15 14.21 -24.30
CA SER A 148 -6.33 14.18 -25.76
C SER A 148 -7.37 13.11 -26.09
N PRO A 149 -8.54 13.49 -26.62
CA PRO A 149 -9.47 12.53 -27.21
C PRO A 149 -8.76 11.88 -28.40
N VAL A 150 -8.81 10.55 -28.48
CA VAL A 150 -8.45 9.78 -29.67
C VAL A 150 -9.49 10.03 -30.74
#